data_ee82d940d76fc6b2a5737e2efbc1c6ad
#
_entry.id   ee82d940d76fc6b2a5737e2efbc1c6ad
#
_cell.length_a   1.000
_cell.length_b   1.000
_cell.length_c   1.000
_cell.angle_alpha   90.00
_cell.angle_beta   90.00
_cell.angle_gamma   90.00
#
_symmetry.space_group_name_H-M   'P 1'
#
loop_
_entity.id
_entity.type
_entity.pdbx_description
1 polymer ?
#
loop_
_entity_poly.entity_id
_entity_poly.type
_entity_poly.pdbx_seq_one_letter_code
_entity_poly.pdbx_strand_id
1 'polypeptide(L)'
;MKKRLFSLLCALVVMIGLPADGFAVEVEPRASDYISCTGVRAYAVGYGKVLIEVDVNATRLMEEVGASAIYIYKQNSSGTYDHVYTYLKDVYPQMIVQNSFFGYIEITYRGAVGHRYFAAVGCYAKDSNGSETLFFDTNSVLAVA
;
A
#
# COMPACT_ATOMS: atom_id res chain seq x y z
N MET A 1 -36.94 24.51 -52.98
CA MET A 1 -36.70 24.97 -51.62
C MET A 1 -36.55 23.82 -50.60
N LYS A 2 -37.30 22.74 -50.68
CA LYS A 2 -37.20 21.61 -49.70
C LYS A 2 -35.87 20.88 -49.70
N LYS A 3 -35.15 20.79 -50.83
CA LYS A 3 -33.82 20.10 -50.89
C LYS A 3 -32.67 20.89 -50.25
N ARG A 4 -32.75 22.21 -50.17
CA ARG A 4 -31.72 23.07 -49.59
C ARG A 4 -31.85 23.13 -48.06
N LEU A 5 -33.06 22.94 -47.52
CA LEU A 5 -33.29 22.91 -46.08
C LEU A 5 -32.75 21.62 -45.45
N PHE A 6 -32.84 20.49 -46.20
CA PHE A 6 -32.31 19.19 -45.72
C PHE A 6 -30.80 19.16 -45.68
N SER A 7 -30.12 19.82 -46.62
CA SER A 7 -28.67 19.92 -46.63
C SER A 7 -28.13 20.77 -45.48
N LEU A 8 -28.88 21.82 -45.08
CA LEU A 8 -28.49 22.67 -43.94
C LEU A 8 -28.66 21.95 -42.59
N LEU A 9 -29.69 21.10 -42.50
CA LEU A 9 -29.94 20.29 -41.27
C LEU A 9 -28.90 19.21 -41.08
N CYS A 10 -28.42 18.56 -42.17
CA CYS A 10 -27.32 17.57 -42.07
C CYS A 10 -25.98 18.21 -41.70
N ALA A 11 -25.72 19.44 -42.15
CA ALA A 11 -24.49 20.15 -41.76
C ALA A 11 -24.47 20.56 -40.27
N LEU A 12 -25.65 20.83 -39.69
CA LEU A 12 -25.78 21.21 -38.30
C LEU A 12 -25.59 20.01 -37.35
N VAL A 13 -25.98 18.80 -37.78
CA VAL A 13 -25.84 17.57 -36.96
C VAL A 13 -24.39 17.09 -36.89
N VAL A 14 -23.56 17.38 -37.90
CA VAL A 14 -22.15 17.00 -37.92
C VAL A 14 -21.28 17.86 -36.98
N MET A 15 -21.74 19.06 -36.61
CA MET A 15 -20.99 19.92 -35.69
C MET A 15 -21.17 19.61 -34.19
N ILE A 16 -22.10 18.71 -33.83
CA ILE A 16 -22.33 18.36 -32.41
C ILE A 16 -21.55 17.10 -31.97
N GLY A 17 -20.85 16.46 -32.91
CA GLY A 17 -20.07 15.24 -32.69
C GLY A 17 -18.59 15.49 -32.47
N LEU A 18 -18.18 16.57 -31.80
CA LEU A 18 -16.81 16.66 -31.32
C LEU A 18 -16.66 15.67 -30.12
N PRO A 19 -15.75 14.69 -30.22
CA PRO A 19 -15.41 13.92 -29.05
C PRO A 19 -14.91 14.92 -28.00
N ALA A 20 -15.54 14.93 -26.84
CA ALA A 20 -14.93 15.54 -25.66
C ALA A 20 -13.66 14.75 -25.44
N ASP A 21 -12.52 15.28 -25.87
CA ASP A 21 -11.23 14.81 -25.43
C ASP A 21 -11.26 14.91 -23.91
N GLY A 22 -11.56 13.77 -23.25
CA GLY A 22 -11.36 13.61 -21.84
C GLY A 22 -9.87 13.87 -21.61
N PHE A 23 -9.55 15.02 -21.06
CA PHE A 23 -8.22 15.23 -20.49
C PHE A 23 -8.04 14.16 -19.44
N ALA A 24 -7.40 13.06 -19.82
CA ALA A 24 -6.82 12.16 -18.85
C ALA A 24 -5.81 13.03 -18.09
N VAL A 25 -6.20 13.46 -16.90
CA VAL A 25 -5.26 14.03 -15.95
C VAL A 25 -4.32 12.88 -15.64
N GLU A 26 -3.15 12.89 -16.28
CA GLU A 26 -2.05 12.02 -15.95
C GLU A 26 -1.64 12.41 -14.52
N VAL A 27 -2.15 11.65 -13.55
CA VAL A 27 -1.71 11.79 -12.17
C VAL A 27 -0.28 11.26 -12.15
N GLU A 28 0.70 12.15 -12.30
CA GLU A 28 2.08 11.80 -12.01
C GLU A 28 2.11 11.23 -10.59
N PRO A 29 2.64 10.01 -10.40
CA PRO A 29 2.81 9.48 -9.06
C PRO A 29 3.73 10.47 -8.33
N ARG A 30 3.19 11.19 -7.35
CA ARG A 30 3.98 12.08 -6.51
C ARG A 30 5.05 11.23 -5.83
N ALA A 31 6.31 11.59 -6.06
CA ALA A 31 7.40 11.06 -5.26
C ALA A 31 7.08 11.34 -3.79
N SER A 32 7.26 10.33 -2.93
CA SER A 32 7.08 10.50 -1.50
C SER A 32 8.03 11.58 -0.96
N ASP A 33 7.52 12.52 -0.19
CA ASP A 33 8.33 13.56 0.44
C ASP A 33 9.07 13.04 1.68
N TYR A 34 8.62 11.95 2.27
CA TYR A 34 9.12 11.39 3.54
C TYR A 34 9.84 10.06 3.36
N ILE A 35 9.35 9.19 2.47
CA ILE A 35 9.82 7.81 2.29
C ILE A 35 10.48 7.66 0.92
N SER A 36 11.76 7.29 0.90
CA SER A 36 12.55 7.13 -0.34
C SER A 36 12.59 5.70 -0.87
N CYS A 37 12.51 4.71 0.01
CA CYS A 37 12.53 3.29 -0.34
C CYS A 37 11.88 2.47 0.78
N THR A 38 11.20 1.39 0.41
CA THR A 38 10.61 0.45 1.36
C THR A 38 10.87 -0.98 0.93
N GLY A 39 10.99 -1.88 1.91
CA GLY A 39 11.00 -3.32 1.72
C GLY A 39 10.13 -3.99 2.77
N VAL A 40 9.17 -4.81 2.35
CA VAL A 40 8.32 -5.58 3.27
C VAL A 40 8.36 -7.04 2.86
N ARG A 41 8.66 -7.94 3.81
CA ARG A 41 8.81 -9.36 3.54
C ARG A 41 8.22 -10.19 4.67
N ALA A 42 7.76 -11.39 4.34
CA ALA A 42 7.32 -12.39 5.30
C ALA A 42 8.15 -13.67 5.16
N TYR A 43 8.46 -14.30 6.28
CA TYR A 43 9.21 -15.56 6.37
C TYR A 43 8.52 -16.54 7.31
N ALA A 44 8.52 -17.81 6.95
CA ALA A 44 8.15 -18.87 7.86
C ALA A 44 9.38 -19.27 8.68
N VAL A 45 9.31 -19.13 10.02
CA VAL A 45 10.45 -19.39 10.92
C VAL A 45 10.23 -20.60 11.85
N GLY A 46 9.27 -21.46 11.49
CA GLY A 46 8.94 -22.68 12.23
C GLY A 46 7.98 -22.47 13.39
N TYR A 47 7.48 -23.55 13.95
CA TYR A 47 6.52 -23.56 15.08
C TYR A 47 5.25 -22.72 14.84
N GLY A 48 4.79 -22.63 13.59
CA GLY A 48 3.66 -21.78 13.19
C GLY A 48 3.97 -20.28 13.18
N LYS A 49 5.21 -19.88 13.39
CA LYS A 49 5.59 -18.45 13.42
C LYS A 49 5.83 -17.91 12.02
N VAL A 50 5.35 -16.70 11.81
CA VAL A 50 5.59 -15.87 10.61
C VAL A 50 6.31 -14.60 11.05
N LEU A 51 7.54 -14.41 10.58
CA LEU A 51 8.32 -13.19 10.77
C LEU A 51 7.96 -12.19 9.66
N ILE A 52 7.63 -10.98 10.05
CA ILE A 52 7.42 -9.84 9.15
C ILE A 52 8.61 -8.90 9.33
N GLU A 53 9.36 -8.67 8.26
CA GLU A 53 10.43 -7.68 8.18
C GLU A 53 9.95 -6.46 7.42
N VAL A 54 10.29 -5.29 7.94
CA VAL A 54 9.93 -3.99 7.37
C VAL A 54 11.17 -3.10 7.32
N ASP A 55 11.57 -2.69 6.12
CA ASP A 55 12.65 -1.73 5.87
C ASP A 55 12.06 -0.43 5.36
N VAL A 56 12.28 0.67 6.05
CA VAL A 56 11.86 2.01 5.62
C VAL A 56 13.06 2.92 5.55
N ASN A 57 13.36 3.45 4.36
CA ASN A 57 14.35 4.49 4.15
C ASN A 57 13.64 5.84 3.99
N ALA A 58 14.00 6.79 4.83
CA ALA A 58 13.47 8.14 4.78
C ALA A 58 14.31 9.05 3.85
N THR A 59 13.70 10.11 3.34
CA THR A 59 14.35 11.09 2.47
C THR A 59 15.32 12.00 3.23
N ARG A 60 15.13 12.13 4.55
CA ARG A 60 15.92 12.95 5.48
C ARG A 60 15.82 12.36 6.89
N LEU A 61 16.51 12.99 7.85
CA LEU A 61 16.36 12.64 9.27
C LEU A 61 14.91 12.89 9.71
N MET A 62 14.28 11.84 10.24
CA MET A 62 12.90 11.87 10.73
C MET A 62 12.86 11.69 12.25
N GLU A 63 11.82 12.25 12.87
CA GLU A 63 11.53 12.00 14.29
C GLU A 63 11.10 10.56 14.54
N GLU A 64 10.30 10.01 13.60
CA GLU A 64 9.79 8.63 13.64
C GLU A 64 9.92 7.98 12.26
N VAL A 65 10.47 6.76 12.18
CA VAL A 65 10.54 5.93 10.97
C VAL A 65 10.24 4.47 11.34
N GLY A 66 9.41 3.80 10.54
CA GLY A 66 9.10 2.38 10.78
C GLY A 66 7.76 1.97 10.19
N ALA A 67 6.95 1.26 10.98
CA ALA A 67 5.61 0.82 10.58
C ALA A 67 4.54 1.43 11.50
N SER A 68 3.54 2.09 10.90
CA SER A 68 2.39 2.63 11.66
C SER A 68 1.38 1.54 12.00
N ALA A 69 1.20 0.56 11.11
CA ALA A 69 0.32 -0.58 11.28
C ALA A 69 0.82 -1.79 10.48
N ILE A 70 0.55 -2.99 10.98
CA ILE A 70 0.78 -4.26 10.28
C ILE A 70 -0.49 -5.09 10.45
N TYR A 71 -1.18 -5.34 9.33
CA TYR A 71 -2.40 -6.15 9.27
C TYR A 71 -2.05 -7.55 8.80
N ILE A 72 -2.35 -8.57 9.59
CA ILE A 72 -2.08 -9.97 9.26
C ILE A 72 -3.33 -10.59 8.65
N TYR A 73 -3.14 -11.25 7.50
CA TYR A 73 -4.18 -11.96 6.77
C TYR A 73 -3.86 -13.44 6.66
N LYS A 74 -4.88 -14.26 6.86
CA LYS A 74 -4.82 -15.73 6.76
C LYS A 74 -5.64 -16.21 5.59
N GLN A 75 -5.10 -17.12 4.77
CA GLN A 75 -5.85 -17.74 3.70
C GLN A 75 -6.92 -18.70 4.26
N ASN A 76 -8.15 -18.54 3.79
CA ASN A 76 -9.27 -19.39 4.13
C ASN A 76 -9.41 -20.57 3.14
N SER A 77 -10.40 -21.44 3.36
CA SER A 77 -10.66 -22.63 2.53
C SER A 77 -11.07 -22.34 1.08
N SER A 78 -11.57 -21.13 0.81
CA SER A 78 -11.92 -20.68 -0.55
C SER A 78 -10.73 -20.09 -1.31
N GLY A 79 -9.55 -19.96 -0.67
CA GLY A 79 -8.34 -19.38 -1.25
C GLY A 79 -8.26 -17.85 -1.12
N THR A 80 -9.28 -17.20 -0.58
CA THR A 80 -9.26 -15.77 -0.21
C THR A 80 -8.59 -15.56 1.13
N TYR A 81 -8.37 -14.30 1.52
CA TYR A 81 -7.67 -13.97 2.76
C TYR A 81 -8.59 -13.20 3.69
N ASP A 82 -8.62 -13.63 4.95
CA ASP A 82 -9.35 -12.98 6.04
C ASP A 82 -8.36 -12.27 6.96
N HIS A 83 -8.70 -11.06 7.38
CA HIS A 83 -7.94 -10.33 8.39
C HIS A 83 -8.04 -11.03 9.74
N VAL A 84 -6.91 -11.31 10.39
CA VAL A 84 -6.87 -12.07 11.64
C VAL A 84 -6.20 -11.35 12.80
N TYR A 85 -5.31 -10.37 12.55
CA TYR A 85 -4.64 -9.61 13.60
C TYR A 85 -4.13 -8.26 13.10
N THR A 86 -3.97 -7.30 14.03
CA THR A 86 -3.39 -5.98 13.75
C THR A 86 -2.36 -5.61 14.82
N TYR A 87 -1.18 -5.19 14.39
CA TYR A 87 -0.21 -4.48 15.20
C TYR A 87 -0.30 -2.99 14.88
N LEU A 88 -0.33 -2.14 15.92
CA LEU A 88 -0.35 -0.68 15.80
C LEU A 88 0.83 -0.09 16.56
N LYS A 89 1.49 0.93 16.01
CA LYS A 89 2.65 1.59 16.64
C LYS A 89 2.37 2.12 18.05
N ASP A 90 1.14 2.53 18.33
CA ASP A 90 0.74 3.07 19.63
C ASP A 90 0.66 1.98 20.73
N VAL A 91 0.48 0.72 20.33
CA VAL A 91 0.46 -0.46 21.20
C VAL A 91 1.82 -1.16 21.21
N TYR A 92 2.54 -1.13 20.09
CA TYR A 92 3.82 -1.78 19.86
C TYR A 92 4.89 -0.73 19.49
N PRO A 93 5.42 0.03 20.47
CA PRO A 93 6.34 1.14 20.20
C PRO A 93 7.65 0.71 19.52
N GLN A 94 8.03 -0.57 19.60
CA GLN A 94 9.17 -1.14 18.87
C GLN A 94 8.99 -1.13 17.34
N MET A 95 7.79 -0.82 16.83
CA MET A 95 7.53 -0.64 15.41
C MET A 95 8.06 0.69 14.86
N ILE A 96 8.58 1.57 15.72
CA ILE A 96 9.11 2.89 15.36
C ILE A 96 10.55 3.04 15.84
N VAL A 97 11.42 3.52 14.95
CA VAL A 97 12.77 3.99 15.27
C VAL A 97 12.73 5.51 15.37
N GLN A 98 13.28 6.05 16.45
CA GLN A 98 13.30 7.50 16.71
C GLN A 98 14.56 8.16 16.13
N ASN A 99 14.43 9.39 15.64
CA ASN A 99 15.53 10.23 15.18
C ASN A 99 16.48 9.51 14.21
N SER A 100 15.93 8.98 13.10
CA SER A 100 16.66 8.14 12.15
C SER A 100 16.31 8.48 10.69
N PHE A 101 17.22 8.13 9.79
CA PHE A 101 16.98 8.04 8.33
C PHE A 101 16.41 6.68 7.92
N PHE A 102 16.46 5.70 8.82
CA PHE A 102 16.16 4.31 8.50
C PHE A 102 15.44 3.63 9.67
N GLY A 103 14.39 2.89 9.36
CA GLY A 103 13.66 2.04 10.28
C GLY A 103 13.71 0.58 9.81
N TYR A 104 14.27 -0.29 10.63
CA TYR A 104 14.21 -1.74 10.46
C TYR A 104 13.39 -2.35 11.59
N ILE A 105 12.31 -3.02 11.23
CA ILE A 105 11.33 -3.56 12.17
C ILE A 105 11.14 -5.05 11.90
N GLU A 106 11.15 -5.83 12.97
CA GLU A 106 10.79 -7.25 12.95
C GLU A 106 9.61 -7.50 13.88
N ILE A 107 8.56 -8.10 13.35
CA ILE A 107 7.40 -8.55 14.13
C ILE A 107 7.15 -10.02 13.84
N THR A 108 7.00 -10.81 14.88
CA THR A 108 6.66 -12.23 14.76
C THR A 108 5.20 -12.45 15.12
N TYR A 109 4.42 -12.94 14.17
CA TYR A 109 3.05 -13.39 14.37
C TYR A 109 3.03 -14.91 14.61
N ARG A 110 2.25 -15.37 15.57
CA ARG A 110 2.03 -16.80 15.83
C ARG A 110 0.74 -17.26 15.15
N GLY A 111 0.91 -17.86 13.98
CA GLY A 111 -0.18 -18.47 13.19
C GLY A 111 -0.37 -19.96 13.50
N ALA A 112 -1.28 -20.58 12.77
CA ALA A 112 -1.51 -22.01 12.77
C ALA A 112 -0.67 -22.70 11.67
N VAL A 113 0.01 -23.78 12.01
CA VAL A 113 0.77 -24.61 11.06
C VAL A 113 -0.14 -25.08 9.93
N GLY A 114 0.37 -25.08 8.70
CA GLY A 114 -0.35 -25.53 7.51
C GLY A 114 -1.24 -24.46 6.85
N HIS A 115 -1.28 -23.25 7.39
CA HIS A 115 -2.01 -22.12 6.81
C HIS A 115 -1.07 -21.08 6.17
N ARG A 116 -1.56 -20.42 5.11
CA ARG A 116 -0.82 -19.32 4.47
C ARG A 116 -1.20 -17.99 5.08
N TYR A 117 -0.21 -17.11 5.18
CA TYR A 117 -0.32 -15.76 5.71
C TYR A 117 0.41 -14.76 4.84
N PHE A 118 -0.08 -13.54 4.79
CA PHE A 118 0.67 -12.35 4.37
C PHE A 118 0.33 -11.17 5.29
N ALA A 119 1.07 -10.09 5.17
CA ALA A 119 0.80 -8.87 5.90
C ALA A 119 0.69 -7.67 4.96
N ALA A 120 -0.26 -6.77 5.25
CA ALA A 120 -0.28 -5.42 4.70
C ALA A 120 0.38 -4.49 5.72
N VAL A 121 1.43 -3.78 5.31
CA VAL A 121 2.28 -2.96 6.18
C VAL A 121 2.15 -1.50 5.81
N GLY A 122 1.79 -0.64 6.76
CA GLY A 122 1.85 0.80 6.64
C GLY A 122 3.26 1.30 6.99
N CYS A 123 4.12 1.45 5.98
CA CYS A 123 5.45 2.06 6.12
C CYS A 123 5.28 3.54 6.43
N TYR A 124 5.93 4.02 7.49
CA TYR A 124 5.65 5.30 8.11
C TYR A 124 6.92 6.11 8.35
N ALA A 125 6.83 7.41 8.08
CA ALA A 125 7.84 8.40 8.46
C ALA A 125 7.18 9.71 8.86
N LYS A 126 7.76 10.38 9.88
CA LYS A 126 7.27 11.64 10.44
C LYS A 126 8.40 12.56 10.83
N ASP A 127 8.23 13.86 10.58
CA ASP A 127 9.03 14.95 11.14
C ASP A 127 8.13 16.06 11.73
N SER A 128 8.71 17.19 12.10
CA SER A 128 7.97 18.35 12.65
C SER A 128 6.97 18.98 11.67
N ASN A 129 7.10 18.73 10.37
CA ASN A 129 6.25 19.31 9.33
C ASN A 129 5.07 18.41 8.95
N GLY A 130 5.12 17.12 9.27
CA GLY A 130 4.05 16.18 8.96
C GLY A 130 4.49 14.72 8.97
N SER A 131 3.64 13.87 8.42
CA SER A 131 3.91 12.43 8.31
C SER A 131 3.33 11.83 7.04
N GLU A 132 3.87 10.70 6.64
CA GLU A 132 3.37 9.91 5.52
C GLU A 132 3.29 8.43 5.89
N THR A 133 2.29 7.75 5.34
CA THR A 133 2.14 6.30 5.42
C THR A 133 1.89 5.74 4.02
N LEU A 134 2.72 4.79 3.60
CA LEU A 134 2.55 4.05 2.36
C LEU A 134 2.30 2.58 2.68
N PHE A 135 1.26 1.98 2.07
CA PHE A 135 0.91 0.58 2.32
C PHE A 135 1.51 -0.34 1.26
N PHE A 136 2.13 -1.43 1.73
CA PHE A 136 2.70 -2.48 0.90
C PHE A 136 2.33 -3.86 1.45
N ASP A 137 2.09 -4.80 0.55
CA ASP A 137 1.84 -6.20 0.91
C ASP A 137 3.15 -7.00 0.89
N THR A 138 3.33 -7.87 1.88
CA THR A 138 4.40 -8.86 1.86
C THR A 138 4.08 -9.98 0.87
N ASN A 139 5.08 -10.81 0.58
CA ASN A 139 4.84 -12.13 0.00
C ASN A 139 3.99 -13.00 0.95
N SER A 140 3.26 -13.96 0.38
CA SER A 140 2.54 -14.97 1.15
C SER A 140 3.46 -16.13 1.53
N VAL A 141 3.37 -16.59 2.79
CA VAL A 141 4.16 -17.71 3.31
C VAL A 141 3.28 -18.77 3.95
N LEU A 142 3.72 -20.03 3.88
CA LEU A 142 3.09 -21.15 4.57
C LEU A 142 3.72 -21.28 5.96
N ALA A 143 2.92 -21.18 7.03
CA ALA A 143 3.40 -21.42 8.39
C ALA A 143 3.72 -22.91 8.57
N VAL A 144 4.98 -23.21 8.89
CA VAL A 144 5.50 -24.57 9.03
C VAL A 144 5.70 -24.95 10.50
N ALA A 145 5.83 -26.28 10.74
CA ALA A 145 6.08 -26.83 12.08
C ALA A 145 7.44 -26.40 12.66
#